data_d2ca1091725fe3fc3788bc3d5fb5af95
#
_entry.id   d2ca1091725fe3fc3788bc3d5fb5af95
#
_cell.length_a   1.000
_cell.length_b   1.000
_cell.length_c   1.000
_cell.angle_alpha   90.00
_cell.angle_beta   90.00
_cell.angle_gamma   90.00
#
_symmetry.space_group_name_H-M   'P 1'
#
loop_
_entity.id
_entity.type
_entity.pdbx_description
1 polymer ?
#
loop_
_entity_poly.entity_id
_entity_poly.type
_entity_poly.pdbx_seq_one_letter_code
_entity_poly.pdbx_strand_id
1 'polypeptide(L)'
;MLKQVLRVPPPFRWTPFRRTFLSDAFLCRDSWQSRLATPILAKVNHEALYYELEQKFQQKAKVSAIDIDIYANKLVDDTHIDEVADLMYKFRLTEETSRGLPSTQHAIARTYIEHSHYGELIEMLDNRIGYGVFLDEYTANLALDRLVTTNEFKWGARVATLLALQEDFTHPITRSLATYACYRYVKGGEIDHFDDLKPAPVPVEGEVKKKKKEEIKVRVKFLRNPYFDDHFDLRDSKQLLGKTLYVLGLNSEVAVVANSCKLLGLVLYGKYEQAVELIGGGGEVSGEIVELAKVYLAQVENQEDESVRKLVDAMQGLGKVSNDSFEKVLLDAINKSVAEHETPQIEAQKKIYTEWCELRQQRLDEEMARLQRARRIQELERVGREMEQEEQKLWFFENEDKIELQIDSKKVFYPKRWFGKKKKPRVIDEGYVPPEVRQRQSQQ
;
A
#
# COMPACT_ATOMS: atom_id res chain seq x y z
N MET A 1 15.00 -35.97 29.93
CA MET A 1 15.56 -35.59 28.61
C MET A 1 14.51 -35.91 27.53
N LEU A 2 13.63 -35.01 27.25
CA LEU A 2 12.64 -35.14 26.16
C LEU A 2 13.24 -34.47 24.92
N LYS A 3 13.57 -35.28 23.92
CA LYS A 3 13.98 -34.82 22.59
C LYS A 3 12.74 -34.18 21.93
N GLN A 4 12.67 -32.86 21.86
CA GLN A 4 11.77 -32.18 20.94
C GLN A 4 12.18 -32.54 19.52
N VAL A 5 11.38 -33.38 18.89
CA VAL A 5 11.47 -33.65 17.46
C VAL A 5 10.92 -32.40 16.77
N LEU A 6 11.79 -31.60 16.21
CA LEU A 6 11.44 -30.54 15.27
C LEU A 6 10.65 -31.17 14.13
N ARG A 7 9.34 -31.00 14.14
CA ARG A 7 8.48 -31.33 12.98
C ARG A 7 8.80 -30.31 11.90
N VAL A 8 9.62 -30.72 10.94
CA VAL A 8 9.73 -30.02 9.66
C VAL A 8 8.33 -30.08 9.03
N PRO A 9 7.69 -28.96 8.71
CA PRO A 9 6.42 -28.97 8.01
C PRO A 9 6.60 -29.75 6.70
N PRO A 10 5.61 -30.56 6.28
CA PRO A 10 5.71 -31.32 5.04
C PRO A 10 5.89 -30.35 3.88
N PRO A 11 6.76 -30.68 2.89
CA PRO A 11 6.91 -29.86 1.72
C PRO A 11 5.53 -29.70 1.07
N PHE A 12 5.16 -28.46 0.81
CA PHE A 12 3.91 -28.06 0.16
C PHE A 12 3.70 -28.93 -1.09
N ARG A 13 2.68 -29.80 -1.07
CA ARG A 13 2.36 -30.65 -2.19
C ARG A 13 1.72 -29.79 -3.28
N TRP A 14 2.54 -29.38 -4.23
CA TRP A 14 2.05 -28.81 -5.47
C TRP A 14 1.22 -29.84 -6.21
N THR A 15 -0.05 -29.54 -6.47
CA THR A 15 -0.84 -30.29 -7.44
C THR A 15 -0.16 -30.18 -8.81
N PRO A 16 -0.18 -31.25 -9.65
CA PRO A 16 0.46 -31.21 -10.97
C PRO A 16 -0.25 -30.18 -11.84
N PHE A 17 0.40 -29.05 -12.04
CA PHE A 17 -0.16 -27.88 -12.68
C PHE A 17 -0.15 -27.97 -14.21
N ARG A 18 -1.15 -27.33 -14.82
CA ARG A 18 -1.05 -26.83 -16.18
C ARG A 18 0.25 -26.02 -16.30
N ARG A 19 0.89 -26.11 -17.46
CA ARG A 19 2.17 -25.44 -17.72
C ARG A 19 2.02 -23.94 -17.43
N THR A 20 2.76 -23.45 -16.46
CA THR A 20 2.96 -22.01 -16.19
C THR A 20 3.69 -21.38 -17.37
N PHE A 21 3.45 -20.13 -17.67
CA PHE A 21 4.22 -19.41 -18.68
C PHE A 21 5.63 -19.13 -18.19
N LEU A 22 5.75 -18.78 -16.90
CA LEU A 22 7.03 -18.57 -16.25
C LEU A 22 7.62 -19.89 -15.77
N SER A 23 8.95 -20.03 -15.80
CA SER A 23 9.64 -21.21 -15.30
C SER A 23 9.64 -21.27 -13.77
N ASP A 24 9.87 -22.46 -13.21
CA ASP A 24 10.05 -22.63 -11.76
C ASP A 24 11.26 -21.82 -11.22
N ALA A 25 12.25 -21.53 -12.07
CA ALA A 25 13.40 -20.70 -11.74
C ALA A 25 13.00 -19.25 -11.45
N PHE A 26 11.91 -18.76 -12.08
CA PHE A 26 11.38 -17.41 -11.84
C PHE A 26 10.96 -17.20 -10.39
N LEU A 27 10.53 -18.25 -9.69
CA LEU A 27 10.15 -18.16 -8.28
C LEU A 27 11.32 -17.79 -7.35
N CYS A 28 12.57 -17.92 -7.81
CA CYS A 28 13.79 -17.62 -7.03
C CYS A 28 13.74 -18.17 -5.58
N ARG A 29 13.19 -19.39 -5.39
CA ARG A 29 12.86 -19.93 -4.05
C ARG A 29 14.05 -19.93 -3.11
N ASP A 30 15.21 -20.43 -3.57
CA ASP A 30 16.40 -20.54 -2.73
C ASP A 30 16.87 -19.16 -2.24
N SER A 31 16.92 -18.18 -3.16
CA SER A 31 17.30 -16.82 -2.83
C SER A 31 16.28 -16.12 -1.90
N TRP A 32 15.00 -16.41 -2.10
CA TRP A 32 13.95 -15.91 -1.23
C TRP A 32 13.99 -16.54 0.17
N GLN A 33 14.16 -17.86 0.25
CA GLN A 33 14.21 -18.56 1.52
C GLN A 33 15.49 -18.26 2.30
N SER A 34 16.60 -17.96 1.63
CA SER A 34 17.86 -17.61 2.28
C SER A 34 17.71 -16.39 3.23
N ARG A 35 16.73 -15.52 3.01
CA ARG A 35 16.44 -14.39 3.91
C ARG A 35 16.18 -14.82 5.36
N LEU A 36 15.51 -15.97 5.55
CA LEU A 36 15.18 -16.50 6.88
C LEU A 36 16.42 -16.93 7.68
N ALA A 37 17.51 -17.26 6.99
CA ALA A 37 18.78 -17.61 7.60
C ALA A 37 19.60 -16.38 8.03
N THR A 38 19.18 -15.17 7.64
CA THR A 38 19.87 -13.95 8.07
C THR A 38 19.82 -13.79 9.59
N PRO A 39 20.89 -13.28 10.24
CA PRO A 39 20.99 -13.19 11.71
C PRO A 39 19.83 -12.42 12.35
N ILE A 40 19.27 -11.46 11.62
CA ILE A 40 18.14 -10.64 12.07
C ILE A 40 16.88 -11.51 12.14
N LEU A 41 16.46 -12.10 11.01
CA LEU A 41 15.22 -12.84 10.94
C LEU A 41 15.26 -14.19 11.69
N ALA A 42 16.45 -14.81 11.79
CA ALA A 42 16.60 -16.07 12.50
C ALA A 42 16.30 -15.96 14.00
N LYS A 43 16.62 -14.80 14.61
CA LYS A 43 16.45 -14.56 16.05
C LYS A 43 15.04 -14.12 16.44
N VAL A 44 14.23 -13.68 15.50
CA VAL A 44 12.91 -13.10 15.78
C VAL A 44 11.89 -14.20 15.97
N ASN A 45 11.15 -14.14 17.08
CA ASN A 45 9.93 -14.91 17.27
C ASN A 45 8.75 -14.09 16.70
N HIS A 46 8.01 -14.66 15.78
CA HIS A 46 6.95 -14.01 15.03
C HIS A 46 5.80 -13.55 15.95
N GLU A 47 5.28 -14.46 16.76
CA GLU A 47 4.19 -14.17 17.71
C GLU A 47 4.59 -13.10 18.75
N ALA A 48 5.80 -13.21 19.32
CA ALA A 48 6.27 -12.24 20.29
C ALA A 48 6.39 -10.84 19.67
N LEU A 49 6.90 -10.74 18.44
CA LEU A 49 7.02 -9.47 17.73
C LEU A 49 5.63 -8.86 17.44
N TYR A 50 4.64 -9.67 17.06
CA TYR A 50 3.27 -9.18 16.87
C TYR A 50 2.72 -8.53 18.14
N TYR A 51 2.82 -9.22 19.27
CA TYR A 51 2.34 -8.68 20.55
C TYR A 51 3.06 -7.39 20.95
N GLU A 52 4.37 -7.31 20.72
CA GLU A 52 5.12 -6.08 20.99
C GLU A 52 4.66 -4.91 20.11
N LEU A 53 4.44 -5.17 18.81
CA LEU A 53 3.95 -4.17 17.88
C LEU A 53 2.54 -3.72 18.25
N GLU A 54 1.66 -4.65 18.57
CA GLU A 54 0.30 -4.35 19.00
C GLU A 54 0.27 -3.49 20.28
N GLN A 55 1.11 -3.82 21.26
CA GLN A 55 1.27 -2.98 22.46
C GLN A 55 1.77 -1.57 22.13
N LYS A 56 2.77 -1.46 21.23
CA LYS A 56 3.26 -0.15 20.78
C LYS A 56 2.15 0.69 20.13
N PHE A 57 1.31 0.07 19.27
CA PHE A 57 0.18 0.77 18.66
C PHE A 57 -0.88 1.20 19.69
N GLN A 58 -1.23 0.34 20.64
CA GLN A 58 -2.18 0.66 21.71
C GLN A 58 -1.68 1.81 22.60
N GLN A 59 -0.40 1.84 22.91
CA GLN A 59 0.24 2.88 23.71
C GLN A 59 0.52 4.15 22.90
N LYS A 60 0.19 4.17 21.60
CA LYS A 60 0.56 5.25 20.66
C LYS A 60 2.07 5.54 20.67
N ALA A 61 2.85 4.51 20.93
CA ALA A 61 4.29 4.58 20.86
C ALA A 61 4.74 4.53 19.39
N LYS A 62 5.97 4.99 19.15
CA LYS A 62 6.53 4.99 17.81
C LYS A 62 6.85 3.57 17.36
N VAL A 63 6.27 3.16 16.23
CA VAL A 63 6.57 1.91 15.54
C VAL A 63 7.47 2.21 14.36
N SER A 64 8.59 1.51 14.26
CA SER A 64 9.55 1.69 13.17
C SER A 64 9.12 0.92 11.91
N ALA A 65 9.41 1.49 10.74
CA ALA A 65 9.19 0.81 9.46
C ALA A 65 10.00 -0.50 9.36
N ILE A 66 11.17 -0.57 10.01
CA ILE A 66 12.00 -1.78 10.03
C ILE A 66 11.36 -2.91 10.83
N ASP A 67 10.63 -2.62 11.91
CA ASP A 67 9.92 -3.62 12.71
C ASP A 67 8.84 -4.32 11.85
N ILE A 68 8.10 -3.53 11.05
CA ILE A 68 7.09 -4.05 10.12
C ILE A 68 7.74 -4.86 8.99
N ASP A 69 8.88 -4.40 8.46
CA ASP A 69 9.61 -5.14 7.43
C ASP A 69 10.12 -6.49 7.94
N ILE A 70 10.66 -6.53 9.15
CA ILE A 70 11.10 -7.78 9.79
C ILE A 70 9.91 -8.72 9.96
N TYR A 71 8.76 -8.21 10.42
CA TYR A 71 7.54 -9.00 10.58
C TYR A 71 7.07 -9.59 9.25
N ALA A 72 6.91 -8.76 8.21
CA ALA A 72 6.47 -9.21 6.90
C ALA A 72 7.43 -10.21 6.24
N ASN A 73 8.75 -9.98 6.35
CA ASN A 73 9.75 -10.88 5.79
C ASN A 73 9.93 -12.20 6.58
N LYS A 74 9.42 -12.29 7.80
CA LYS A 74 9.43 -13.52 8.59
C LYS A 74 8.24 -14.45 8.25
N LEU A 75 7.25 -13.96 7.52
CA LEU A 75 6.11 -14.77 7.08
C LEU A 75 6.56 -15.99 6.26
N VAL A 76 6.05 -17.13 6.62
CA VAL A 76 6.26 -18.41 5.92
C VAL A 76 4.93 -19.08 5.62
N ASP A 77 3.99 -18.98 6.55
CA ASP A 77 2.70 -19.66 6.52
C ASP A 77 1.56 -18.65 6.35
N ASP A 78 0.38 -19.12 6.05
CA ASP A 78 -0.86 -18.36 5.90
C ASP A 78 -1.53 -17.97 7.23
N THR A 79 -1.09 -18.54 8.36
CA THR A 79 -1.72 -18.36 9.67
C THR A 79 -1.69 -16.93 10.18
N HIS A 80 -0.75 -16.10 9.68
CA HIS A 80 -0.54 -14.72 10.14
C HIS A 80 -0.89 -13.65 9.10
N ILE A 81 -1.65 -14.03 8.07
CA ILE A 81 -2.02 -13.11 6.98
C ILE A 81 -2.91 -11.97 7.49
N ASP A 82 -3.90 -12.28 8.33
CA ASP A 82 -4.79 -11.28 8.91
C ASP A 82 -4.04 -10.30 9.82
N GLU A 83 -3.07 -10.79 10.58
CA GLU A 83 -2.22 -9.99 11.45
C GLU A 83 -1.39 -8.96 10.64
N VAL A 84 -0.87 -9.40 9.49
CA VAL A 84 -0.13 -8.52 8.58
C VAL A 84 -1.02 -7.41 8.02
N ALA A 85 -2.25 -7.76 7.61
CA ALA A 85 -3.20 -6.78 7.11
C ALA A 85 -3.52 -5.73 8.18
N ASP A 86 -3.78 -6.16 9.42
CA ASP A 86 -4.05 -5.26 10.55
C ASP A 86 -2.85 -4.37 10.87
N LEU A 87 -1.64 -4.94 10.93
CA LEU A 87 -0.40 -4.19 11.18
C LEU A 87 -0.14 -3.15 10.08
N MET A 88 -0.33 -3.52 8.80
CA MET A 88 -0.15 -2.59 7.69
C MET A 88 -1.15 -1.43 7.75
N TYR A 89 -2.41 -1.73 8.06
CA TYR A 89 -3.43 -0.69 8.23
C TYR A 89 -3.08 0.28 9.37
N LYS A 90 -2.67 -0.24 10.54
CA LYS A 90 -2.24 0.57 11.69
C LYS A 90 -0.97 1.37 11.36
N PHE A 91 0.00 0.73 10.72
CA PHE A 91 1.26 1.37 10.32
C PHE A 91 1.02 2.54 9.36
N ARG A 92 0.09 2.37 8.41
CA ARG A 92 -0.26 3.41 7.44
C ARG A 92 -0.73 4.72 8.10
N LEU A 93 -1.31 4.63 9.29
CA LEU A 93 -1.77 5.79 10.07
C LEU A 93 -0.64 6.46 10.88
N THR A 94 0.59 5.93 10.85
CA THR A 94 1.74 6.48 11.58
C THR A 94 2.58 7.43 10.71
N GLU A 95 3.36 8.26 11.35
CA GLU A 95 4.31 9.18 10.68
C GLU A 95 5.48 8.45 9.97
N GLU A 96 5.82 7.23 10.41
CA GLU A 96 6.91 6.43 9.86
C GLU A 96 6.57 5.73 8.53
N THR A 97 5.33 5.84 8.07
CA THR A 97 4.87 5.27 6.79
C THR A 97 5.74 5.66 5.60
N SER A 98 6.26 6.90 5.58
CA SER A 98 7.12 7.38 4.50
C SER A 98 8.48 6.68 4.42
N ARG A 99 8.85 5.92 5.45
CA ARG A 99 10.09 5.15 5.53
C ARG A 99 9.89 3.66 5.23
N GLY A 100 8.70 3.27 4.80
CA GLY A 100 8.38 1.89 4.41
C GLY A 100 9.40 1.33 3.41
N LEU A 101 9.76 0.05 3.57
CA LEU A 101 10.72 -0.62 2.71
C LEU A 101 10.00 -1.35 1.55
N PRO A 102 10.58 -1.38 0.34
CA PRO A 102 10.02 -2.13 -0.79
C PRO A 102 9.92 -3.63 -0.48
N SER A 103 10.88 -4.16 0.30
CA SER A 103 10.88 -5.57 0.74
C SER A 103 9.64 -5.96 1.54
N THR A 104 9.03 -5.03 2.28
CA THR A 104 7.79 -5.26 3.03
C THR A 104 6.63 -5.56 2.08
N GLN A 105 6.43 -4.70 1.08
CA GLN A 105 5.35 -4.84 0.10
C GLN A 105 5.52 -6.11 -0.71
N HIS A 106 6.75 -6.38 -1.16
CA HIS A 106 7.08 -7.60 -1.89
C HIS A 106 6.82 -8.87 -1.06
N ALA A 107 7.24 -8.89 0.21
CA ALA A 107 7.03 -10.03 1.10
C ALA A 107 5.53 -10.33 1.29
N ILE A 108 4.74 -9.29 1.52
CA ILE A 108 3.29 -9.40 1.68
C ILE A 108 2.67 -9.94 0.39
N ALA A 109 2.86 -9.25 -0.73
CA ALA A 109 2.27 -9.64 -2.02
C ALA A 109 2.63 -11.09 -2.37
N ARG A 110 3.89 -11.47 -2.19
CA ARG A 110 4.37 -12.81 -2.47
C ARG A 110 3.71 -13.86 -1.59
N THR A 111 3.58 -13.62 -0.28
CA THR A 111 2.93 -14.56 0.64
C THR A 111 1.46 -14.78 0.25
N TYR A 112 0.71 -13.73 -0.05
CA TYR A 112 -0.68 -13.86 -0.51
C TYR A 112 -0.79 -14.64 -1.83
N ILE A 113 0.13 -14.42 -2.77
CA ILE A 113 0.15 -15.14 -4.05
C ILE A 113 0.51 -16.62 -3.84
N GLU A 114 1.51 -16.93 -3.01
CA GLU A 114 1.96 -18.30 -2.73
C GLU A 114 0.87 -19.13 -2.05
N HIS A 115 0.06 -18.53 -1.19
CA HIS A 115 -1.05 -19.18 -0.49
C HIS A 115 -2.42 -19.03 -1.19
N SER A 116 -2.46 -18.41 -2.37
CA SER A 116 -3.68 -18.26 -3.19
C SER A 116 -4.78 -17.40 -2.55
N HIS A 117 -4.43 -16.46 -1.68
CA HIS A 117 -5.33 -15.49 -1.06
C HIS A 117 -5.52 -14.26 -1.98
N TYR A 118 -5.97 -14.49 -3.21
CA TYR A 118 -6.05 -13.44 -4.24
C TYR A 118 -7.09 -12.36 -3.92
N GLY A 119 -8.24 -12.74 -3.37
CA GLY A 119 -9.28 -11.79 -3.02
C GLY A 119 -8.84 -10.77 -1.97
N GLU A 120 -8.22 -11.24 -0.90
CA GLU A 120 -7.69 -10.41 0.19
C GLU A 120 -6.53 -9.53 -0.29
N LEU A 121 -5.64 -10.08 -1.13
CA LEU A 121 -4.57 -9.30 -1.74
C LEU A 121 -5.14 -8.14 -2.55
N ILE A 122 -6.15 -8.39 -3.37
CA ILE A 122 -6.76 -7.36 -4.21
C ILE A 122 -7.50 -6.33 -3.37
N GLU A 123 -8.20 -6.72 -2.30
CA GLU A 123 -8.82 -5.79 -1.36
C GLU A 123 -7.76 -4.86 -0.72
N MET A 124 -6.61 -5.42 -0.35
CA MET A 124 -5.49 -4.64 0.18
C MET A 124 -4.91 -3.66 -0.85
N LEU A 125 -4.74 -4.11 -2.10
CA LEU A 125 -4.23 -3.28 -3.21
C LEU A 125 -5.21 -2.18 -3.63
N ASP A 126 -6.51 -2.43 -3.56
CA ASP A 126 -7.55 -1.45 -3.86
C ASP A 126 -7.61 -0.36 -2.81
N ASN A 127 -7.48 -0.70 -1.55
CA ASN A 127 -7.47 0.26 -0.47
C ASN A 127 -6.06 0.82 -0.23
N ARG A 128 -5.52 1.49 -1.26
CA ARG A 128 -4.17 2.09 -1.26
C ARG A 128 -3.94 3.09 -0.14
N ILE A 129 -4.99 3.82 0.24
CA ILE A 129 -4.91 4.81 1.31
C ILE A 129 -4.79 4.10 2.66
N GLY A 130 -5.53 3.01 2.86
CA GLY A 130 -5.55 2.26 4.12
C GLY A 130 -4.31 1.41 4.35
N TYR A 131 -3.80 0.74 3.32
CA TYR A 131 -2.69 -0.20 3.46
C TYR A 131 -1.38 0.29 2.86
N GLY A 132 -1.44 1.03 1.74
CA GLY A 132 -0.24 1.53 1.06
C GLY A 132 0.63 0.43 0.45
N VAL A 133 0.02 -0.70 0.06
CA VAL A 133 0.70 -1.81 -0.60
C VAL A 133 0.54 -1.68 -2.11
N PHE A 134 1.62 -1.89 -2.84
CA PHE A 134 1.68 -1.85 -4.30
C PHE A 134 2.43 -3.08 -4.80
N LEU A 135 2.09 -3.54 -6.00
CA LEU A 135 2.84 -4.59 -6.67
C LEU A 135 4.06 -3.99 -7.36
N ASP A 136 5.22 -4.64 -7.23
CA ASP A 136 6.36 -4.43 -8.08
C ASP A 136 6.24 -5.27 -9.37
N GLU A 137 7.08 -4.99 -10.38
CA GLU A 137 7.05 -5.72 -11.66
C GLU A 137 7.16 -7.23 -11.48
N TYR A 138 8.01 -7.67 -10.57
CA TYR A 138 8.23 -9.10 -10.33
C TYR A 138 7.02 -9.78 -9.70
N THR A 139 6.46 -9.20 -8.63
CA THR A 139 5.25 -9.75 -7.96
C THR A 139 4.03 -9.63 -8.86
N ALA A 140 3.94 -8.60 -9.69
CA ALA A 140 2.89 -8.47 -10.70
C ALA A 140 2.94 -9.60 -11.72
N ASN A 141 4.14 -9.93 -12.25
CA ASN A 141 4.34 -11.05 -13.16
C ASN A 141 3.98 -12.38 -12.49
N LEU A 142 4.42 -12.57 -11.24
CA LEU A 142 4.11 -13.75 -10.46
C LEU A 142 2.59 -13.93 -10.23
N ALA A 143 1.90 -12.84 -9.86
CA ALA A 143 0.46 -12.84 -9.66
C ALA A 143 -0.29 -13.16 -10.95
N LEU A 144 0.05 -12.47 -12.05
CA LEU A 144 -0.61 -12.65 -13.34
C LEU A 144 -0.40 -14.07 -13.89
N ASP A 145 0.83 -14.62 -13.82
CA ASP A 145 1.10 -15.98 -14.28
C ASP A 145 0.26 -17.01 -13.49
N ARG A 146 0.21 -16.85 -12.18
CA ARG A 146 -0.62 -17.72 -11.32
C ARG A 146 -2.10 -17.62 -11.65
N LEU A 147 -2.64 -16.41 -11.73
CA LEU A 147 -4.06 -16.17 -12.01
C LEU A 147 -4.48 -16.66 -13.40
N VAL A 148 -3.61 -16.50 -14.39
CA VAL A 148 -3.83 -17.04 -15.75
C VAL A 148 -3.79 -18.57 -15.75
N THR A 149 -2.84 -19.17 -15.03
CA THR A 149 -2.70 -20.64 -14.94
C THR A 149 -3.87 -21.28 -14.21
N THR A 150 -4.40 -20.64 -13.18
CA THR A 150 -5.58 -21.12 -12.43
C THR A 150 -6.90 -20.80 -13.14
N ASN A 151 -6.89 -20.06 -14.25
CA ASN A 151 -8.05 -19.51 -14.97
C ASN A 151 -8.90 -18.52 -14.14
N GLU A 152 -8.30 -17.89 -13.16
CA GLU A 152 -8.91 -16.82 -12.34
C GLU A 152 -8.81 -15.48 -13.07
N PHE A 153 -9.41 -15.39 -14.27
CA PHE A 153 -9.27 -14.22 -15.14
C PHE A 153 -9.88 -12.94 -14.58
N LYS A 154 -10.91 -13.06 -13.72
CA LYS A 154 -11.52 -11.94 -13.00
C LYS A 154 -10.44 -11.20 -12.16
N TRP A 155 -9.74 -11.94 -11.33
CA TRP A 155 -8.69 -11.39 -10.49
C TRP A 155 -7.49 -10.91 -11.31
N GLY A 156 -7.16 -11.63 -12.39
CA GLY A 156 -6.10 -11.21 -13.33
C GLY A 156 -6.41 -9.88 -14.00
N ALA A 157 -7.64 -9.67 -14.46
CA ALA A 157 -8.09 -8.40 -15.02
C ALA A 157 -8.08 -7.28 -13.98
N ARG A 158 -8.43 -7.59 -12.72
CA ARG A 158 -8.37 -6.62 -11.63
C ARG A 158 -6.93 -6.19 -11.31
N VAL A 159 -6.00 -7.14 -11.23
CA VAL A 159 -4.57 -6.85 -11.09
C VAL A 159 -4.08 -5.96 -12.25
N ALA A 160 -4.44 -6.29 -13.49
CA ALA A 160 -4.09 -5.47 -14.65
C ALA A 160 -4.64 -4.04 -14.54
N THR A 161 -5.86 -3.87 -14.03
CA THR A 161 -6.45 -2.55 -13.78
C THR A 161 -5.66 -1.75 -12.74
N LEU A 162 -5.23 -2.40 -11.65
CA LEU A 162 -4.43 -1.75 -10.61
C LEU A 162 -3.06 -1.34 -11.11
N LEU A 163 -2.43 -2.15 -11.98
CA LEU A 163 -1.18 -1.80 -12.66
C LEU A 163 -1.38 -0.63 -13.62
N ALA A 164 -2.52 -0.57 -14.32
CA ALA A 164 -2.87 0.57 -15.18
C ALA A 164 -3.01 1.87 -14.37
N LEU A 165 -3.55 1.79 -13.15
CA LEU A 165 -3.63 2.93 -12.23
C LEU A 165 -2.25 3.36 -11.69
N GLN A 166 -1.28 2.47 -11.66
CA GLN A 166 0.12 2.77 -11.32
C GLN A 166 0.91 3.26 -12.53
N GLU A 167 0.33 3.20 -13.73
CA GLU A 167 0.99 3.46 -15.03
C GLU A 167 2.20 2.54 -15.28
N ASP A 168 2.23 1.36 -14.64
CA ASP A 168 3.36 0.44 -14.66
C ASP A 168 3.13 -0.72 -15.63
N PHE A 169 3.37 -0.44 -16.92
CA PHE A 169 3.40 -1.43 -18.00
C PHE A 169 4.72 -1.40 -18.79
N THR A 170 5.78 -0.99 -18.13
CA THR A 170 7.10 -0.94 -18.76
C THR A 170 7.62 -2.32 -19.11
N HIS A 171 7.39 -3.30 -18.26
CA HIS A 171 7.90 -4.65 -18.46
C HIS A 171 7.08 -5.46 -19.49
N PRO A 172 7.74 -6.06 -20.53
CA PRO A 172 7.02 -6.77 -21.58
C PRO A 172 6.22 -8.00 -21.12
N ILE A 173 6.72 -8.75 -20.13
CA ILE A 173 6.01 -9.91 -19.55
C ILE A 173 4.72 -9.45 -18.87
N THR A 174 4.79 -8.38 -18.07
CA THR A 174 3.62 -7.81 -17.37
C THR A 174 2.54 -7.39 -18.38
N ARG A 175 2.95 -6.68 -19.45
CA ARG A 175 2.02 -6.24 -20.52
C ARG A 175 1.32 -7.40 -21.19
N SER A 176 2.07 -8.41 -21.61
CA SER A 176 1.53 -9.55 -22.35
C SER A 176 0.61 -10.40 -21.49
N LEU A 177 0.98 -10.70 -20.25
CA LEU A 177 0.14 -11.45 -19.30
C LEU A 177 -1.13 -10.67 -18.91
N ALA A 178 -1.00 -9.37 -18.63
CA ALA A 178 -2.15 -8.51 -18.32
C ALA A 178 -3.13 -8.43 -19.50
N THR A 179 -2.60 -8.27 -20.72
CA THR A 179 -3.43 -8.25 -21.94
C THR A 179 -4.19 -9.57 -22.12
N TYR A 180 -3.53 -10.69 -21.91
CA TYR A 180 -4.15 -12.02 -22.01
C TYR A 180 -5.22 -12.21 -20.94
N ALA A 181 -4.94 -11.84 -19.68
CA ALA A 181 -5.90 -11.95 -18.59
C ALA A 181 -7.18 -11.11 -18.87
N CYS A 182 -7.00 -9.84 -19.28
CA CYS A 182 -8.11 -8.96 -19.64
C CYS A 182 -8.91 -9.50 -20.84
N TYR A 183 -8.23 -9.96 -21.88
CA TYR A 183 -8.89 -10.54 -23.06
C TYR A 183 -9.73 -11.77 -22.69
N ARG A 184 -9.17 -12.70 -21.93
CA ARG A 184 -9.87 -13.92 -21.49
C ARG A 184 -11.08 -13.61 -20.61
N TYR A 185 -10.96 -12.61 -19.74
CA TYR A 185 -12.06 -12.16 -18.91
C TYR A 185 -13.19 -11.55 -19.75
N VAL A 186 -12.86 -10.66 -20.68
CA VAL A 186 -13.85 -10.08 -21.61
C VAL A 186 -14.50 -11.15 -22.49
N LYS A 187 -13.72 -12.11 -23.00
CA LYS A 187 -14.25 -13.22 -23.82
C LYS A 187 -15.23 -14.12 -23.05
N GLY A 188 -15.10 -14.21 -21.73
CA GLY A 188 -16.01 -14.93 -20.85
C GLY A 188 -17.44 -14.36 -20.83
N GLY A 189 -17.65 -13.14 -21.26
CA GLY A 189 -18.97 -12.51 -21.49
C GLY A 189 -19.65 -11.95 -20.25
N GLU A 190 -19.32 -12.40 -19.05
CA GLU A 190 -19.84 -11.88 -17.80
C GLU A 190 -18.79 -10.96 -17.15
N ILE A 191 -18.92 -9.67 -17.43
CA ILE A 191 -18.14 -8.66 -16.71
C ILE A 191 -18.94 -8.32 -15.45
N ASP A 192 -18.69 -9.09 -14.39
CA ASP A 192 -19.24 -8.80 -13.06
C ASP A 192 -18.75 -7.43 -12.57
N HIS A 193 -19.55 -6.81 -11.74
CA HIS A 193 -19.03 -5.69 -10.96
C HIS A 193 -17.84 -6.19 -10.12
N PHE A 194 -16.75 -5.46 -10.16
CA PHE A 194 -15.69 -5.68 -9.19
C PHE A 194 -16.30 -5.31 -7.83
N ASP A 195 -16.51 -6.31 -6.95
CA ASP A 195 -17.24 -6.16 -5.68
C ASP A 195 -16.65 -5.11 -4.74
N ASP A 196 -15.43 -4.69 -5.04
CA ASP A 196 -14.64 -3.74 -4.25
C ASP A 196 -15.06 -2.28 -4.45
N LEU A 197 -15.84 -1.99 -5.47
CA LEU A 197 -16.48 -0.69 -5.64
C LEU A 197 -17.75 -0.58 -4.78
N LYS A 198 -17.70 -1.12 -3.54
CA LYS A 198 -18.82 -1.01 -2.61
C LYS A 198 -19.19 0.46 -2.48
N PRO A 199 -20.46 0.80 -2.66
CA PRO A 199 -20.93 2.13 -2.31
C PRO A 199 -20.57 2.36 -0.85
N ALA A 200 -20.08 3.57 -0.52
CA ALA A 200 -19.79 3.94 0.86
C ALA A 200 -20.92 3.45 1.77
N PRO A 201 -20.62 2.82 2.93
CA PRO A 201 -21.63 2.21 3.77
C PRO A 201 -22.76 3.21 3.99
N VAL A 202 -23.95 2.83 3.55
CA VAL A 202 -25.16 3.61 3.82
C VAL A 202 -25.27 3.69 5.33
N PRO A 203 -25.35 4.87 5.96
CA PRO A 203 -25.46 4.98 7.39
C PRO A 203 -26.66 4.13 7.85
N VAL A 204 -26.42 3.09 8.64
CA VAL A 204 -27.48 2.29 9.22
C VAL A 204 -28.32 3.23 10.08
N GLU A 205 -29.59 3.38 9.72
CA GLU A 205 -30.57 4.15 10.50
C GLU A 205 -30.66 3.53 11.91
N GLY A 206 -29.98 4.11 12.86
CA GLY A 206 -29.98 3.63 14.26
C GLY A 206 -28.86 4.20 15.12
N GLU A 207 -27.83 4.76 14.55
CA GLU A 207 -26.80 5.43 15.35
C GLU A 207 -27.24 6.83 15.76
N VAL A 208 -27.23 7.06 17.06
CA VAL A 208 -27.47 8.32 17.77
C VAL A 208 -26.97 9.50 16.95
N LYS A 209 -27.86 10.42 16.62
CA LYS A 209 -27.61 11.67 15.91
C LYS A 209 -26.47 12.45 16.57
N LYS A 210 -25.22 12.10 16.27
CA LYS A 210 -24.09 13.02 16.45
C LYS A 210 -24.43 14.23 15.59
N LYS A 211 -24.57 15.40 16.22
CA LYS A 211 -24.79 16.68 15.53
C LYS A 211 -23.90 16.71 14.30
N LYS A 212 -24.51 16.71 13.10
CA LYS A 212 -23.80 16.89 11.84
C LYS A 212 -23.02 18.18 11.99
N LYS A 213 -21.69 18.09 12.03
CA LYS A 213 -20.86 19.27 11.83
C LYS A 213 -21.27 19.80 10.46
N GLU A 214 -21.74 21.03 10.38
CA GLU A 214 -22.02 21.67 9.11
C GLU A 214 -20.71 21.71 8.32
N GLU A 215 -20.63 20.84 7.31
CA GLU A 215 -19.51 20.91 6.37
C GLU A 215 -19.68 22.15 5.53
N ILE A 216 -18.86 23.14 5.78
CA ILE A 216 -18.79 24.35 4.95
C ILE A 216 -18.15 23.94 3.62
N LYS A 217 -18.97 23.72 2.61
CA LYS A 217 -18.49 23.43 1.24
C LYS A 217 -17.92 24.73 0.64
N VAL A 218 -16.62 24.89 0.72
CA VAL A 218 -15.92 25.99 0.06
C VAL A 218 -15.72 25.63 -1.42
N ARG A 219 -16.36 26.37 -2.32
CA ARG A 219 -16.17 26.21 -3.76
C ARG A 219 -14.85 26.90 -4.14
N VAL A 220 -13.79 26.11 -4.32
CA VAL A 220 -12.51 26.62 -4.79
C VAL A 220 -12.57 26.79 -6.30
N LYS A 221 -12.53 28.03 -6.79
CA LYS A 221 -12.38 28.31 -8.23
C LYS A 221 -10.97 27.89 -8.68
N PHE A 222 -10.88 27.26 -9.85
CA PHE A 222 -9.60 26.90 -10.52
C PHE A 222 -8.84 25.65 -10.04
N LEU A 223 -9.42 24.76 -9.27
CA LEU A 223 -8.89 23.40 -9.14
C LEU A 223 -9.32 22.57 -10.37
N ARG A 224 -8.83 22.92 -11.54
CA ARG A 224 -8.75 22.01 -12.68
C ARG A 224 -7.41 21.32 -12.55
N ASN A 225 -7.43 20.02 -12.23
CA ASN A 225 -6.26 19.21 -12.36
C ASN A 225 -6.01 18.97 -13.87
N PRO A 226 -4.94 19.52 -14.48
CA PRO A 226 -4.62 19.25 -15.88
C PRO A 226 -4.22 17.78 -16.12
N TYR A 227 -3.91 17.06 -15.06
CA TYR A 227 -3.55 15.64 -15.04
C TYR A 227 -4.73 14.76 -14.56
N PHE A 228 -5.94 15.13 -14.95
CA PHE A 228 -7.14 14.35 -14.65
C PHE A 228 -6.96 12.90 -15.15
N ASP A 229 -6.95 11.97 -14.22
CA ASP A 229 -6.88 10.55 -14.54
C ASP A 229 -8.27 9.94 -14.49
N ASP A 230 -8.83 9.72 -15.67
CA ASP A 230 -10.14 9.10 -15.83
C ASP A 230 -10.25 7.73 -15.15
N HIS A 231 -9.14 7.00 -14.98
CA HIS A 231 -9.13 5.71 -14.30
C HIS A 231 -9.60 5.78 -12.85
N PHE A 232 -9.21 6.81 -12.11
CA PHE A 232 -9.58 6.96 -10.70
C PHE A 232 -11.06 7.31 -10.52
N ASP A 233 -11.67 7.92 -11.52
CA ASP A 233 -13.07 8.35 -11.47
C ASP A 233 -14.04 7.29 -12.01
N LEU A 234 -13.54 6.30 -12.74
CA LEU A 234 -14.33 5.21 -13.27
C LEU A 234 -14.77 4.26 -12.17
N ARG A 235 -16.06 4.07 -12.03
CA ARG A 235 -16.68 3.13 -11.08
C ARG A 235 -17.29 1.92 -11.75
N ASP A 236 -17.56 2.01 -13.04
CA ASP A 236 -18.08 0.91 -13.81
C ASP A 236 -16.95 -0.02 -14.25
N SER A 237 -17.06 -1.29 -13.90
CA SER A 237 -16.07 -2.32 -14.21
C SER A 237 -15.80 -2.46 -15.71
N LYS A 238 -16.84 -2.28 -16.55
CA LYS A 238 -16.69 -2.34 -18.02
C LYS A 238 -15.83 -1.19 -18.52
N GLN A 239 -16.13 0.03 -18.08
CA GLN A 239 -15.37 1.21 -18.49
C GLN A 239 -13.92 1.16 -17.98
N LEU A 240 -13.75 0.74 -16.74
CA LEU A 240 -12.42 0.61 -16.13
C LEU A 240 -11.55 -0.42 -16.88
N LEU A 241 -12.12 -1.57 -17.21
CA LEU A 241 -11.46 -2.61 -18.01
C LEU A 241 -11.20 -2.13 -19.45
N GLY A 242 -12.14 -1.38 -20.02
CA GLY A 242 -11.98 -0.76 -21.34
C GLY A 242 -10.81 0.21 -21.39
N LYS A 243 -10.70 1.08 -20.38
CA LYS A 243 -9.56 2.00 -20.27
C LYS A 243 -8.23 1.25 -20.08
N THR A 244 -8.23 0.19 -19.26
CA THR A 244 -7.06 -0.67 -19.06
C THR A 244 -6.60 -1.32 -20.36
N LEU A 245 -7.50 -1.91 -21.14
CA LEU A 245 -7.18 -2.48 -22.44
C LEU A 245 -6.67 -1.43 -23.43
N TYR A 246 -7.22 -0.24 -23.40
CA TYR A 246 -6.73 0.86 -24.24
C TYR A 246 -5.29 1.24 -23.89
N VAL A 247 -4.97 1.37 -22.61
CA VAL A 247 -3.59 1.66 -22.12
C VAL A 247 -2.62 0.53 -22.49
N LEU A 248 -3.03 -0.74 -22.30
CA LEU A 248 -2.24 -1.90 -22.73
C LEU A 248 -1.99 -1.90 -24.24
N GLY A 249 -3.00 -1.53 -25.05
CA GLY A 249 -2.87 -1.37 -26.47
C GLY A 249 -1.93 -0.23 -26.90
N LEU A 250 -1.83 0.86 -26.12
CA LEU A 250 -0.86 1.93 -26.38
C LEU A 250 0.58 1.46 -26.19
N ASN A 251 0.79 0.59 -25.21
CA ASN A 251 2.14 0.10 -24.85
C ASN A 251 2.53 -1.20 -25.58
N SER A 252 1.65 -1.81 -26.38
CA SER A 252 1.95 -3.07 -27.08
C SER A 252 2.84 -2.87 -28.30
N GLU A 253 3.82 -3.76 -28.47
CA GLU A 253 4.78 -3.75 -29.60
C GLU A 253 4.20 -4.42 -30.86
N VAL A 254 3.26 -5.36 -30.70
CA VAL A 254 2.64 -6.08 -31.81
C VAL A 254 1.47 -5.28 -32.34
N ALA A 255 1.57 -4.79 -33.57
CA ALA A 255 0.59 -3.87 -34.16
C ALA A 255 -0.85 -4.42 -34.15
N VAL A 256 -1.05 -5.71 -34.46
CA VAL A 256 -2.36 -6.37 -34.43
C VAL A 256 -2.94 -6.39 -33.01
N VAL A 257 -2.11 -6.71 -32.01
CA VAL A 257 -2.52 -6.71 -30.59
C VAL A 257 -2.83 -5.28 -30.14
N ALA A 258 -1.96 -4.32 -30.48
CA ALA A 258 -2.13 -2.92 -30.15
C ALA A 258 -3.47 -2.37 -30.63
N ASN A 259 -3.76 -2.52 -31.93
CA ASN A 259 -4.98 -2.00 -32.54
C ASN A 259 -6.23 -2.73 -32.04
N SER A 260 -6.15 -4.05 -31.89
CA SER A 260 -7.26 -4.87 -31.35
C SER A 260 -7.61 -4.51 -29.92
N CYS A 261 -6.61 -4.35 -29.05
CA CYS A 261 -6.83 -3.94 -27.66
C CYS A 261 -7.34 -2.50 -27.56
N LYS A 262 -6.82 -1.58 -28.39
CA LYS A 262 -7.34 -0.21 -28.45
C LYS A 262 -8.81 -0.17 -28.88
N LEU A 263 -9.16 -0.92 -29.93
CA LEU A 263 -10.54 -0.97 -30.41
C LEU A 263 -11.49 -1.51 -29.35
N LEU A 264 -11.19 -2.70 -28.81
CA LEU A 264 -12.01 -3.32 -27.76
C LEU A 264 -12.08 -2.43 -26.50
N GLY A 265 -10.93 -1.84 -26.13
CA GLY A 265 -10.83 -0.91 -25.01
C GLY A 265 -11.72 0.31 -25.17
N LEU A 266 -11.70 0.98 -26.32
CA LEU A 266 -12.52 2.16 -26.60
C LEU A 266 -14.02 1.82 -26.64
N VAL A 267 -14.39 0.65 -27.16
CA VAL A 267 -15.77 0.17 -27.16
C VAL A 267 -16.29 -0.02 -25.72
N LEU A 268 -15.54 -0.71 -24.88
CA LEU A 268 -15.91 -0.93 -23.49
C LEU A 268 -15.88 0.37 -22.66
N TYR A 269 -14.99 1.29 -23.02
CA TYR A 269 -14.87 2.59 -22.33
C TYR A 269 -15.97 3.58 -22.76
N GLY A 270 -16.68 3.30 -23.88
CA GLY A 270 -17.75 4.16 -24.41
C GLY A 270 -17.23 5.37 -25.20
N LYS A 271 -15.98 5.37 -25.67
CA LYS A 271 -15.39 6.43 -26.51
C LYS A 271 -15.49 6.05 -28.01
N TYR A 272 -16.70 6.00 -28.52
CA TYR A 272 -16.99 5.49 -29.86
C TYR A 272 -16.40 6.34 -31.01
N GLU A 273 -16.33 7.66 -30.84
CA GLU A 273 -15.72 8.55 -31.83
C GLU A 273 -14.25 8.26 -32.06
N GLN A 274 -13.51 8.06 -30.95
CA GLN A 274 -12.09 7.69 -31.01
C GLN A 274 -11.87 6.30 -31.62
N ALA A 275 -12.83 5.38 -31.42
CA ALA A 275 -12.81 4.06 -32.05
C ALA A 275 -12.99 4.16 -33.58
N VAL A 276 -13.85 5.05 -34.07
CA VAL A 276 -14.03 5.33 -35.50
C VAL A 276 -12.75 5.91 -36.10
N GLU A 277 -12.13 6.88 -35.43
CA GLU A 277 -10.84 7.46 -35.87
C GLU A 277 -9.74 6.40 -35.96
N LEU A 278 -9.66 5.50 -34.98
CA LEU A 278 -8.69 4.40 -34.96
C LEU A 278 -8.87 3.48 -36.19
N ILE A 279 -10.12 3.12 -36.51
CA ILE A 279 -10.45 2.29 -37.69
C ILE A 279 -10.07 3.03 -38.98
N GLY A 280 -10.38 4.33 -39.08
CA GLY A 280 -10.03 5.19 -40.19
C GLY A 280 -8.52 5.27 -40.45
N GLY A 281 -7.69 5.07 -39.43
CA GLY A 281 -6.23 4.99 -39.54
C GLY A 281 -5.72 3.74 -40.25
N GLY A 282 -6.55 2.75 -40.60
CA GLY A 282 -6.23 1.61 -41.47
C GLY A 282 -5.33 0.56 -40.85
N GLY A 283 -5.27 0.49 -39.50
CA GLY A 283 -4.52 -0.53 -38.78
C GLY A 283 -5.15 -1.93 -38.90
N GLU A 284 -4.30 -2.95 -38.88
CA GLU A 284 -4.77 -4.35 -38.89
C GLU A 284 -5.35 -4.71 -37.52
N VAL A 285 -6.56 -5.33 -37.51
CA VAL A 285 -7.30 -5.72 -36.31
C VAL A 285 -7.70 -7.20 -36.42
N SER A 286 -7.73 -7.93 -35.33
CA SER A 286 -8.19 -9.31 -35.31
C SER A 286 -9.71 -9.40 -35.50
N GLY A 287 -10.16 -10.34 -36.37
CA GLY A 287 -11.56 -10.61 -36.62
C GLY A 287 -12.34 -11.04 -35.36
N GLU A 288 -11.71 -11.85 -34.50
CA GLU A 288 -12.31 -12.26 -33.22
C GLU A 288 -12.65 -11.05 -32.33
N ILE A 289 -11.79 -10.04 -32.31
CA ILE A 289 -12.01 -8.82 -31.51
C ILE A 289 -13.13 -7.94 -32.11
N VAL A 290 -13.19 -7.88 -33.43
CA VAL A 290 -14.28 -7.14 -34.13
C VAL A 290 -15.64 -7.75 -33.76
N GLU A 291 -15.76 -9.09 -33.83
CA GLU A 291 -16.99 -9.78 -33.44
C GLU A 291 -17.33 -9.59 -31.96
N LEU A 292 -16.30 -9.68 -31.08
CA LEU A 292 -16.48 -9.45 -29.64
C LEU A 292 -16.95 -8.00 -29.37
N ALA A 293 -16.37 -7.02 -30.06
CA ALA A 293 -16.78 -5.63 -29.95
C ALA A 293 -18.22 -5.41 -30.41
N LYS A 294 -18.68 -6.07 -31.49
CA LYS A 294 -20.06 -6.04 -31.92
C LYS A 294 -21.03 -6.59 -30.88
N VAL A 295 -20.67 -7.69 -30.20
CA VAL A 295 -21.47 -8.27 -29.11
C VAL A 295 -21.66 -7.26 -27.97
N TYR A 296 -20.59 -6.56 -27.56
CA TYR A 296 -20.71 -5.54 -26.52
C TYR A 296 -21.48 -4.29 -26.98
N LEU A 297 -21.32 -3.86 -28.21
CA LEU A 297 -22.11 -2.75 -28.77
C LEU A 297 -23.61 -3.09 -28.82
N ALA A 298 -23.97 -4.35 -29.10
CA ALA A 298 -25.37 -4.79 -29.09
C ALA A 298 -25.99 -4.77 -27.66
N GLN A 299 -25.20 -4.77 -26.63
CA GLN A 299 -25.65 -4.69 -25.22
C GLN A 299 -25.80 -3.25 -24.70
N VAL A 300 -25.38 -2.24 -25.50
CA VAL A 300 -25.50 -0.83 -25.10
C VAL A 300 -26.97 -0.39 -25.23
N GLU A 301 -27.51 0.23 -24.17
CA GLU A 301 -28.92 0.68 -24.12
C GLU A 301 -29.27 1.73 -25.18
N ASN A 302 -28.31 2.58 -25.56
CA ASN A 302 -28.49 3.67 -26.53
C ASN A 302 -27.96 3.28 -27.91
N GLN A 303 -28.58 2.28 -28.55
CA GLN A 303 -28.22 1.87 -29.91
C GLN A 303 -28.55 2.93 -30.98
N GLU A 304 -29.32 3.95 -30.64
CA GLU A 304 -29.72 5.03 -31.53
C GLU A 304 -28.65 6.14 -31.65
N ASP A 305 -27.62 6.12 -30.84
CA ASP A 305 -26.56 7.11 -30.92
C ASP A 305 -25.84 7.06 -32.28
N GLU A 306 -25.74 8.21 -32.93
CA GLU A 306 -25.11 8.35 -34.25
C GLU A 306 -23.65 7.85 -34.23
N SER A 307 -22.95 8.00 -33.11
CA SER A 307 -21.57 7.54 -32.91
C SER A 307 -21.49 6.00 -32.95
N VAL A 308 -22.46 5.31 -32.35
CA VAL A 308 -22.51 3.84 -32.34
C VAL A 308 -22.80 3.30 -33.76
N ARG A 309 -23.71 3.92 -34.46
CA ARG A 309 -24.02 3.54 -35.87
C ARG A 309 -22.81 3.71 -36.76
N LYS A 310 -22.15 4.87 -36.70
CA LYS A 310 -20.90 5.14 -37.43
C LYS A 310 -19.82 4.11 -37.14
N LEU A 311 -19.70 3.69 -35.87
CA LEU A 311 -18.73 2.69 -35.49
C LEU A 311 -19.04 1.30 -36.05
N VAL A 312 -20.32 0.89 -36.04
CA VAL A 312 -20.75 -0.38 -36.63
C VAL A 312 -20.50 -0.40 -38.13
N ASP A 313 -20.83 0.70 -38.85
CA ASP A 313 -20.57 0.84 -40.28
C ASP A 313 -19.07 0.82 -40.58
N ALA A 314 -18.25 1.51 -39.78
CA ALA A 314 -16.80 1.49 -39.92
C ALA A 314 -16.21 0.08 -39.68
N MET A 315 -16.74 -0.69 -38.72
CA MET A 315 -16.34 -2.07 -38.50
C MET A 315 -16.74 -3.03 -39.64
N GLN A 316 -17.82 -2.76 -40.36
CA GLN A 316 -18.19 -3.52 -41.56
C GLN A 316 -17.28 -3.22 -42.72
N GLY A 317 -16.78 -2.01 -42.81
CA GLY A 317 -15.85 -1.53 -43.86
C GLY A 317 -14.38 -1.84 -43.63
N LEU A 318 -14.01 -2.56 -42.55
CA LEU A 318 -12.62 -2.91 -42.26
C LEU A 318 -11.98 -3.76 -43.36
N GLY A 319 -11.03 -3.19 -44.08
CA GLY A 319 -10.33 -3.86 -45.19
C GLY A 319 -9.18 -4.77 -44.78
N LYS A 320 -8.66 -4.60 -43.58
CA LYS A 320 -7.53 -5.37 -43.03
C LYS A 320 -7.93 -6.07 -41.75
N VAL A 321 -8.42 -7.29 -41.88
CA VAL A 321 -8.83 -8.16 -40.78
C VAL A 321 -7.88 -9.35 -40.75
N SER A 322 -7.20 -9.57 -39.64
CA SER A 322 -6.41 -10.78 -39.44
C SER A 322 -7.34 -11.95 -39.13
N ASN A 323 -7.19 -13.05 -39.86
CA ASN A 323 -7.93 -14.29 -39.65
C ASN A 323 -7.29 -15.20 -38.62
N ASP A 324 -6.12 -14.85 -38.11
CA ASP A 324 -5.44 -15.62 -37.06
C ASP A 324 -6.21 -15.52 -35.75
N SER A 325 -6.25 -16.61 -35.02
CA SER A 325 -6.84 -16.58 -33.69
C SER A 325 -6.09 -15.59 -32.79
N PHE A 326 -6.81 -14.60 -32.27
CA PHE A 326 -6.21 -13.59 -31.41
C PHE A 326 -5.56 -14.19 -30.18
N GLU A 327 -6.15 -15.26 -29.66
CA GLU A 327 -5.59 -16.00 -28.54
C GLU A 327 -4.21 -16.57 -28.86
N LYS A 328 -4.00 -17.12 -30.05
CA LYS A 328 -2.70 -17.63 -30.49
C LYS A 328 -1.66 -16.51 -30.59
N VAL A 329 -2.04 -15.38 -31.18
CA VAL A 329 -1.14 -14.20 -31.31
C VAL A 329 -0.72 -13.70 -29.91
N LEU A 330 -1.64 -13.69 -28.93
CA LEU A 330 -1.31 -13.32 -27.55
C LEU A 330 -0.40 -14.33 -26.88
N LEU A 331 -0.65 -15.64 -27.05
CA LEU A 331 0.21 -16.70 -26.49
C LEU A 331 1.63 -16.65 -27.07
N ASP A 332 1.75 -16.41 -28.37
CA ASP A 332 3.04 -16.26 -29.03
C ASP A 332 3.78 -15.01 -28.52
N ALA A 333 3.06 -13.90 -28.32
CA ALA A 333 3.61 -12.70 -27.71
C ALA A 333 4.09 -12.92 -26.27
N ILE A 334 3.34 -13.69 -25.45
CA ILE A 334 3.75 -14.06 -24.09
C ILE A 334 5.03 -14.92 -24.14
N ASN A 335 5.01 -15.99 -24.93
CA ASN A 335 6.15 -16.90 -25.06
C ASN A 335 7.42 -16.16 -25.50
N LYS A 336 7.28 -15.23 -26.43
CA LYS A 336 8.39 -14.39 -26.89
C LYS A 336 8.91 -13.50 -25.76
N SER A 337 8.01 -12.79 -25.10
CA SER A 337 8.37 -11.88 -24.00
C SER A 337 9.04 -12.61 -22.84
N VAL A 338 8.54 -13.80 -22.50
CA VAL A 338 9.13 -14.65 -21.46
C VAL A 338 10.53 -15.13 -21.87
N ALA A 339 10.69 -15.64 -23.11
CA ALA A 339 11.98 -16.14 -23.59
C ALA A 339 13.08 -15.05 -23.61
N GLU A 340 12.71 -13.80 -23.90
CA GLU A 340 13.64 -12.68 -23.98
C GLU A 340 13.95 -12.04 -22.60
N HIS A 341 12.98 -11.98 -21.69
CA HIS A 341 13.07 -11.13 -20.49
C HIS A 341 13.08 -11.89 -19.16
N GLU A 342 12.77 -13.20 -19.13
CA GLU A 342 12.71 -13.97 -17.90
C GLU A 342 14.06 -14.06 -17.18
N THR A 343 15.10 -14.49 -17.91
CA THR A 343 16.44 -14.69 -17.32
C THR A 343 17.04 -13.40 -16.75
N PRO A 344 17.03 -12.27 -17.47
CA PRO A 344 17.50 -10.99 -16.92
C PRO A 344 16.73 -10.56 -15.68
N GLN A 345 15.42 -10.79 -15.65
CA GLN A 345 14.58 -10.42 -14.49
C GLN A 345 14.90 -11.28 -13.27
N ILE A 346 15.13 -12.59 -13.44
CA ILE A 346 15.59 -13.49 -12.39
C ILE A 346 16.90 -13.01 -11.77
N GLU A 347 17.88 -12.65 -12.60
CA GLU A 347 19.18 -12.15 -12.12
C GLU A 347 19.05 -10.82 -11.39
N ALA A 348 18.25 -9.90 -11.93
CA ALA A 348 17.95 -8.63 -11.29
C ALA A 348 17.29 -8.83 -9.92
N GLN A 349 16.29 -9.73 -9.85
CA GLN A 349 15.58 -9.99 -8.60
C GLN A 349 16.47 -10.63 -7.52
N LYS A 350 17.37 -11.52 -7.89
CA LYS A 350 18.36 -12.07 -6.95
C LYS A 350 19.27 -11.00 -6.36
N LYS A 351 19.69 -10.00 -7.17
CA LYS A 351 20.47 -8.85 -6.69
C LYS A 351 19.65 -7.99 -5.73
N ILE A 352 18.40 -7.70 -6.09
CA ILE A 352 17.48 -6.93 -5.25
C ILE A 352 17.30 -7.60 -3.88
N TYR A 353 17.20 -8.93 -3.80
CA TYR A 353 17.10 -9.63 -2.52
C TYR A 353 18.33 -9.44 -1.64
N THR A 354 19.54 -9.42 -2.21
CA THR A 354 20.76 -9.13 -1.45
C THR A 354 20.81 -7.69 -0.98
N GLU A 355 20.46 -6.74 -1.86
CA GLU A 355 20.36 -5.31 -1.53
C GLU A 355 19.36 -5.05 -0.40
N TRP A 356 18.21 -5.73 -0.40
CA TRP A 356 17.23 -5.60 0.69
C TRP A 356 17.75 -6.12 2.02
N CYS A 357 18.54 -7.19 2.02
CA CYS A 357 19.17 -7.68 3.25
C CYS A 357 20.17 -6.64 3.82
N GLU A 358 20.98 -6.04 2.96
CA GLU A 358 21.92 -4.98 3.34
C GLU A 358 21.20 -3.72 3.82
N LEU A 359 20.17 -3.29 3.07
CA LEU A 359 19.36 -2.13 3.43
C LEU A 359 18.68 -2.33 4.79
N ARG A 360 18.14 -3.53 5.05
CA ARG A 360 17.53 -3.88 6.34
C ARG A 360 18.53 -3.77 7.48
N GLN A 361 19.75 -4.27 7.28
CA GLN A 361 20.80 -4.16 8.27
C GLN A 361 21.15 -2.69 8.54
N GLN A 362 21.35 -1.89 7.50
CA GLN A 362 21.66 -0.46 7.64
C GLN A 362 20.55 0.29 8.38
N ARG A 363 19.30 0.06 8.03
CA ARG A 363 18.15 0.69 8.71
C ARG A 363 18.03 0.28 10.17
N LEU A 364 18.32 -0.98 10.48
CA LEU A 364 18.34 -1.46 11.86
C LEU A 364 19.44 -0.77 12.68
N ASP A 365 20.64 -0.62 12.11
CA ASP A 365 21.75 0.05 12.76
C ASP A 365 21.46 1.54 12.98
N GLU A 366 20.85 2.22 12.01
CA GLU A 366 20.38 3.61 12.15
C GLU A 366 19.37 3.76 13.30
N GLU A 367 18.40 2.84 13.37
CA GLU A 367 17.36 2.88 14.39
C GLU A 367 17.95 2.56 15.78
N MET A 368 18.85 1.60 15.89
CA MET A 368 19.57 1.31 17.13
C MET A 368 20.40 2.53 17.60
N ALA A 369 21.10 3.20 16.68
CA ALA A 369 21.84 4.40 17.02
C ALA A 369 20.92 5.53 17.51
N ARG A 370 19.74 5.68 16.89
CA ARG A 370 18.71 6.64 17.33
C ARG A 370 18.18 6.32 18.72
N LEU A 371 17.85 5.07 19.00
CA LEU A 371 17.39 4.63 20.32
C LEU A 371 18.46 4.80 21.40
N GLN A 372 19.70 4.47 21.09
CA GLN A 372 20.83 4.69 22.01
C GLN A 372 21.03 6.17 22.31
N ARG A 373 20.90 7.05 21.30
CA ARG A 373 20.97 8.49 21.49
C ARG A 373 19.83 8.99 22.39
N ALA A 374 18.61 8.54 22.15
CA ALA A 374 17.46 8.91 22.97
C ALA A 374 17.64 8.46 24.44
N ARG A 375 18.14 7.24 24.67
CA ARG A 375 18.45 6.74 26.02
C ARG A 375 19.53 7.59 26.70
N ARG A 376 20.60 7.97 25.99
CA ARG A 376 21.64 8.85 26.53
C ARG A 376 21.09 10.21 26.92
N ILE A 377 20.22 10.79 26.11
CA ILE A 377 19.58 12.07 26.42
C ILE A 377 18.74 11.94 27.71
N GLN A 378 17.90 10.92 27.81
CA GLN A 378 17.10 10.67 29.01
C GLN A 378 17.95 10.49 30.25
N GLU A 379 19.06 9.76 30.12
CA GLU A 379 20.02 9.55 31.26
C GLU A 379 20.66 10.87 31.66
N LEU A 380 21.12 11.69 30.70
CA LEU A 380 21.68 13.01 30.98
C LEU A 380 20.67 13.94 31.65
N GLU A 381 19.43 13.93 31.22
CA GLU A 381 18.35 14.71 31.84
C GLU A 381 18.03 14.23 33.27
N ARG A 382 18.13 12.90 33.51
CA ARG A 382 17.93 12.33 34.84
C ARG A 382 19.05 12.78 35.77
N VAL A 383 20.30 12.62 35.35
CA VAL A 383 21.50 13.03 36.13
C VAL A 383 21.48 14.52 36.35
N GLY A 384 21.15 15.32 35.35
CA GLY A 384 21.00 16.78 35.47
C GLY A 384 20.00 17.19 36.55
N ARG A 385 18.82 16.54 36.56
CA ARG A 385 17.82 16.79 37.63
C ARG A 385 18.31 16.38 39.04
N GLU A 386 19.02 15.27 39.13
CA GLU A 386 19.62 14.82 40.39
C GLU A 386 20.66 15.82 40.90
N MET A 387 21.55 16.28 40.01
CA MET A 387 22.58 17.28 40.34
C MET A 387 21.95 18.63 40.75
N GLU A 388 20.90 19.09 40.05
CA GLU A 388 20.16 20.32 40.42
C GLU A 388 19.56 20.20 41.83
N GLN A 389 19.00 19.02 42.15
CA GLN A 389 18.46 18.79 43.51
C GLN A 389 19.54 18.79 44.57
N GLU A 390 20.70 18.22 44.30
CA GLU A 390 21.86 18.23 45.22
C GLU A 390 22.41 19.65 45.39
N GLU A 391 22.54 20.40 44.29
CA GLU A 391 22.97 21.80 44.31
C GLU A 391 21.99 22.65 45.14
N GLN A 392 20.67 22.46 45.00
CA GLN A 392 19.69 23.15 45.82
C GLN A 392 19.79 22.84 47.30
N LYS A 393 20.09 21.57 47.67
CA LYS A 393 20.31 21.17 49.07
C LYS A 393 21.57 21.81 49.63
N LEU A 394 22.69 21.75 48.90
CA LEU A 394 23.96 22.34 49.29
C LEU A 394 23.85 23.86 49.49
N TRP A 395 23.18 24.54 48.55
CA TRP A 395 22.90 25.97 48.64
C TRP A 395 22.05 26.31 49.88
N PHE A 396 21.05 25.49 50.22
CA PHE A 396 20.23 25.67 51.40
C PHE A 396 21.10 25.56 52.70
N PHE A 397 21.88 24.51 52.80
CA PHE A 397 22.74 24.33 53.99
C PHE A 397 23.80 25.41 54.13
N GLU A 398 24.39 25.90 53.06
CA GLU A 398 25.37 27.01 53.11
C GLU A 398 24.72 28.34 53.48
N ASN A 399 23.46 28.53 53.25
CA ASN A 399 22.74 29.79 53.51
C ASN A 399 21.67 29.67 54.59
N GLU A 400 21.63 28.56 55.33
CA GLU A 400 20.60 28.27 56.34
C GLU A 400 20.49 29.40 57.36
N ASP A 401 21.59 29.83 57.98
CA ASP A 401 21.63 30.93 58.98
C ASP A 401 21.09 32.24 58.40
N LYS A 402 21.41 32.56 57.15
CA LYS A 402 20.94 33.79 56.50
C LYS A 402 19.44 33.73 56.19
N ILE A 403 18.96 32.55 55.84
CA ILE A 403 17.52 32.30 55.56
C ILE A 403 16.73 32.36 56.84
N GLU A 404 17.24 31.75 57.94
CA GLU A 404 16.60 31.85 59.25
C GLU A 404 16.52 33.28 59.75
N LEU A 405 17.62 34.06 59.66
CA LEU A 405 17.63 35.49 59.99
C LEU A 405 16.62 36.27 59.16
N GLN A 406 16.48 35.97 57.89
CA GLN A 406 15.49 36.60 57.04
C GLN A 406 14.05 36.24 57.42
N ILE A 407 13.82 34.97 57.77
CA ILE A 407 12.50 34.49 58.26
C ILE A 407 12.17 35.20 59.57
N ASP A 408 13.13 35.29 60.49
CA ASP A 408 12.92 35.92 61.77
C ASP A 408 12.71 37.45 61.63
N SER A 409 13.43 38.12 60.77
CA SER A 409 13.22 39.56 60.45
C SER A 409 11.89 39.85 59.80
N LYS A 410 11.30 38.85 59.08
CA LYS A 410 10.00 38.96 58.44
C LYS A 410 8.84 38.43 59.32
N LYS A 411 9.14 37.93 60.51
CA LYS A 411 8.07 37.54 61.49
C LYS A 411 7.34 38.83 61.92
N VAL A 412 6.29 39.11 61.23
CA VAL A 412 5.38 40.21 61.61
C VAL A 412 4.50 39.74 62.76
N PHE A 413 4.78 40.22 63.94
CA PHE A 413 3.89 40.05 65.10
C PHE A 413 2.61 40.84 64.85
N TYR A 414 1.58 40.20 64.34
CA TYR A 414 0.27 40.81 64.27
C TYR A 414 -0.28 40.91 65.71
N PRO A 415 -0.59 42.13 66.20
CA PRO A 415 -1.23 42.31 67.51
C PRO A 415 -2.53 41.51 67.47
N LYS A 416 -2.81 40.74 68.57
CA LYS A 416 -4.06 40.02 68.71
C LYS A 416 -5.19 41.01 68.50
N ARG A 417 -5.96 40.80 67.41
CA ARG A 417 -7.09 41.66 67.06
C ARG A 417 -8.18 41.46 68.10
N TRP A 418 -8.39 42.51 68.87
CA TRP A 418 -9.58 42.64 69.66
C TRP A 418 -10.75 42.89 68.72
N PHE A 419 -11.76 42.05 68.85
CA PHE A 419 -13.00 42.05 68.08
C PHE A 419 -12.97 41.71 66.57
N GLY A 420 -13.34 40.50 66.28
CA GLY A 420 -14.26 39.98 65.27
C GLY A 420 -14.17 40.39 63.80
N LYS A 421 -13.13 41.07 63.34
CA LYS A 421 -12.95 41.26 61.90
C LYS A 421 -12.41 39.99 61.28
N LYS A 422 -13.25 39.28 60.50
CA LYS A 422 -12.83 38.15 59.66
C LYS A 422 -11.59 38.51 58.89
N LYS A 423 -10.52 37.72 59.05
CA LYS A 423 -9.35 37.83 58.18
C LYS A 423 -9.83 37.70 56.75
N LYS A 424 -9.55 38.65 55.86
CA LYS A 424 -9.71 38.47 54.42
C LYS A 424 -8.89 37.25 54.04
N PRO A 425 -9.43 36.30 53.30
CA PRO A 425 -8.63 35.22 52.82
C PRO A 425 -7.44 35.80 52.05
N ARG A 426 -6.25 35.25 52.27
CA ARG A 426 -5.09 35.58 51.43
C ARG A 426 -5.42 35.13 50.01
N VAL A 427 -5.47 36.08 49.10
CA VAL A 427 -5.48 35.75 47.69
C VAL A 427 -4.11 35.17 47.40
N ILE A 428 -4.03 33.87 47.23
CA ILE A 428 -2.83 33.20 46.72
C ILE A 428 -2.81 33.57 45.25
N ASP A 429 -1.86 34.39 44.87
CA ASP A 429 -1.63 34.70 43.46
C ASP A 429 -0.95 33.48 42.84
N GLU A 430 -1.77 32.58 42.24
CA GLU A 430 -1.32 31.38 41.59
C GLU A 430 -0.37 31.64 40.39
N GLY A 431 -0.34 32.90 39.93
CA GLY A 431 0.56 33.34 38.86
C GLY A 431 1.89 33.97 39.33
N TYR A 432 2.15 34.01 40.66
CA TYR A 432 3.41 34.57 41.16
C TYR A 432 4.60 33.64 40.84
N VAL A 433 5.43 34.07 39.90
CA VAL A 433 6.70 33.43 39.58
C VAL A 433 7.84 34.24 40.21
N PRO A 434 8.67 33.66 41.11
CA PRO A 434 9.79 34.34 41.71
C PRO A 434 10.73 34.93 40.63
N PRO A 435 11.34 36.09 40.87
CA PRO A 435 12.20 36.78 39.90
C PRO A 435 13.34 35.92 39.36
N GLU A 436 13.88 35.02 40.17
CA GLU A 436 14.96 34.09 39.83
C GLU A 436 14.54 33.03 38.77
N VAL A 437 13.30 32.58 38.81
CA VAL A 437 12.76 31.68 37.81
C VAL A 437 12.50 32.40 36.48
N ARG A 438 12.15 33.65 36.48
CA ARG A 438 11.96 34.44 35.25
C ARG A 438 13.26 34.67 34.49
N GLN A 439 14.41 34.78 35.19
CA GLN A 439 15.71 34.96 34.52
C GLN A 439 16.16 33.68 33.79
N ARG A 440 15.83 32.47 34.28
CA ARG A 440 16.17 31.20 33.60
C ARG A 440 15.33 30.96 32.33
N GLN A 441 14.07 31.41 32.29
CA GLN A 441 13.21 31.21 31.11
C GLN A 441 13.54 32.19 29.94
N SER A 442 14.23 33.30 30.20
CA SER A 442 14.64 34.22 29.15
C SER A 442 15.98 33.86 28.48
N GLN A 443 16.63 32.78 28.90
CA GLN A 443 17.91 32.32 28.33
C GLN A 443 17.79 30.98 27.59
N GLN A 444 16.58 30.40 27.43
CA GLN A 444 16.26 29.29 26.53
C GLN A 444 15.50 29.80 25.31
#